data_83eee56fce22eee3fdccceaae4410ed9
#
_entry.id   83eee56fce22eee3fdccceaae4410ed9
#
_cell.length_a   1.000
_cell.length_b   1.000
_cell.length_c   1.000
_cell.angle_alpha   90.00
_cell.angle_beta   90.00
_cell.angle_gamma   90.00
#
_symmetry.space_group_name_H-M   'P 1'
#
loop_
_entity.id
_entity.type
_entity.pdbx_description
1 polymer ?
#
loop_
_entity_poly.entity_id
_entity_poly.type
_entity_poly.pdbx_seq_one_letter_code
_entity_poly.pdbx_strand_id
1 'polypeptide(L)'
;MLLGSQFVFNIGFYAVVPFLALFLRDDMLLSGGLIGLILGLRTFSQQGMFIIGGTLADRYGAKAIILAGCVVRVAGYLLLACATSLWPIILGACLTGVGGALFSPSIEALLARTGTHSQANGKRSRAEWFALFAVCGELGAVIGPVAGGLLSGIGFRHIALAGAGIFLLALLVLFFCLPADGHTTTTRRRVPWWMPLRQPRFVAFILAYSSWLLSYNQLYLALPVEIQRSGGREQDLAPLFMLASLLIITLQLPLARFARRIGAVRILPVGFLLLSASFVCVALFAATPPAEGWLRLLPSACFVTLLTLGQMLLVPSAKDLIPLFADESTLGAHYGALATAGGCAVLAGNLLLGHLLDQALTPSPQAVYPWLLLALFPLCSAVALRAICRPLAAT
;
A
#
# COMPACT_ATOMS: atom_id res chain seq x y z
N MET A 1 -12.20 9.39 -14.05
CA MET A 1 -11.14 8.68 -14.77
C MET A 1 -10.06 8.15 -13.82
N LEU A 2 -9.30 8.98 -13.07
CA LEU A 2 -8.23 8.51 -12.13
C LEU A 2 -8.73 7.49 -11.09
N LEU A 3 -9.93 7.66 -10.57
CA LEU A 3 -10.55 6.67 -9.66
C LEU A 3 -10.84 5.34 -10.37
N GLY A 4 -11.33 5.40 -11.61
CA GLY A 4 -11.57 4.20 -12.42
C GLY A 4 -10.27 3.48 -12.79
N SER A 5 -9.17 4.19 -13.05
CA SER A 5 -7.87 3.55 -13.30
C SER A 5 -7.35 2.82 -12.06
N GLN A 6 -7.52 3.39 -10.85
CA GLN A 6 -7.16 2.72 -9.62
C GLN A 6 -7.93 1.42 -9.42
N PHE A 7 -9.23 1.45 -9.66
CA PHE A 7 -10.08 0.26 -9.59
C PHE A 7 -9.61 -0.84 -10.55
N VAL A 8 -9.42 -0.50 -11.83
CA VAL A 8 -8.97 -1.46 -12.86
C VAL A 8 -7.56 -1.98 -12.57
N PHE A 9 -6.63 -1.12 -12.12
CA PHE A 9 -5.28 -1.52 -11.76
C PHE A 9 -5.25 -2.51 -10.60
N ASN A 10 -6.10 -2.31 -9.60
CA ASN A 10 -6.20 -3.22 -8.47
C ASN A 10 -6.86 -4.54 -8.86
N ILE A 11 -7.90 -4.54 -9.73
CA ILE A 11 -8.44 -5.79 -10.27
C ILE A 11 -7.32 -6.59 -10.96
N GLY A 12 -6.60 -5.98 -11.90
CA GLY A 12 -5.54 -6.67 -12.64
C GLY A 12 -4.38 -7.14 -11.76
N PHE A 13 -4.05 -6.38 -10.71
CA PHE A 13 -3.02 -6.74 -9.76
C PHE A 13 -3.42 -7.93 -8.88
N TYR A 14 -4.57 -7.83 -8.23
CA TYR A 14 -5.04 -8.84 -7.29
C TYR A 14 -5.61 -10.08 -7.98
N ALA A 15 -5.94 -10.00 -9.27
CA ALA A 15 -6.26 -11.18 -10.08
C ALA A 15 -5.04 -12.08 -10.32
N VAL A 16 -3.81 -11.53 -10.38
CA VAL A 16 -2.61 -12.30 -10.74
C VAL A 16 -1.73 -12.63 -9.54
N VAL A 17 -1.45 -11.64 -8.67
CA VAL A 17 -0.40 -11.77 -7.65
C VAL A 17 -0.61 -12.87 -6.62
N PRO A 18 -1.83 -13.11 -6.08
CA PRO A 18 -2.05 -14.24 -5.18
C PRO A 18 -1.82 -15.59 -5.84
N PHE A 19 -2.19 -15.72 -7.12
CA PHE A 19 -2.04 -16.97 -7.88
C PHE A 19 -0.62 -17.20 -8.38
N LEU A 20 0.22 -16.16 -8.44
CA LEU A 20 1.64 -16.33 -8.73
C LEU A 20 2.33 -17.19 -7.67
N ALA A 21 2.03 -16.98 -6.40
CA ALA A 21 2.60 -17.78 -5.30
C ALA A 21 2.20 -19.27 -5.42
N LEU A 22 0.93 -19.54 -5.76
CA LEU A 22 0.42 -20.88 -5.98
C LEU A 22 1.09 -21.54 -7.19
N PHE A 23 1.20 -20.85 -8.30
CA PHE A 23 1.91 -21.32 -9.50
C PHE A 23 3.38 -21.69 -9.22
N LEU A 24 4.08 -20.83 -8.46
CA LEU A 24 5.48 -21.09 -8.11
C LEU A 24 5.62 -22.35 -7.22
N ARG A 25 4.64 -22.58 -6.34
CA ARG A 25 4.65 -23.73 -5.41
C ARG A 25 4.19 -25.01 -6.10
N ASP A 26 3.04 -24.96 -6.78
CA ASP A 26 2.31 -26.16 -7.21
C ASP A 26 2.70 -26.61 -8.63
N ASP A 27 2.90 -25.66 -9.56
CA ASP A 27 3.28 -25.98 -10.94
C ASP A 27 4.79 -26.01 -11.16
N MET A 28 5.53 -25.07 -10.53
CA MET A 28 6.99 -24.97 -10.67
C MET A 28 7.75 -25.73 -9.57
N LEU A 29 7.07 -26.22 -8.54
CA LEU A 29 7.62 -27.01 -7.41
C LEU A 29 8.81 -26.32 -6.74
N LEU A 30 8.81 -24.99 -6.65
CA LEU A 30 9.89 -24.23 -6.05
C LEU A 30 9.84 -24.28 -4.53
N SER A 31 11.02 -24.22 -3.89
CA SER A 31 11.11 -24.11 -2.45
C SER A 31 10.53 -22.80 -1.94
N GLY A 32 10.00 -22.80 -0.71
CA GLY A 32 9.44 -21.62 -0.07
C GLY A 32 10.41 -20.41 -0.04
N GLY A 33 11.72 -20.68 0.12
CA GLY A 33 12.75 -19.64 0.06
C GLY A 33 12.86 -18.96 -1.32
N LEU A 34 12.79 -19.73 -2.41
CA LEU A 34 12.78 -19.16 -3.77
C LEU A 34 11.49 -18.39 -4.06
N ILE A 35 10.34 -18.91 -3.62
CA ILE A 35 9.06 -18.22 -3.73
C ILE A 35 9.13 -16.87 -3.00
N GLY A 36 9.60 -16.87 -1.77
CA GLY A 36 9.81 -15.66 -0.97
C GLY A 36 10.75 -14.67 -1.65
N LEU A 37 11.85 -15.15 -2.24
CA LEU A 37 12.79 -14.31 -2.99
C LEU A 37 12.12 -13.65 -4.21
N ILE A 38 11.38 -14.40 -5.02
CA ILE A 38 10.72 -13.89 -6.24
C ILE A 38 9.67 -12.83 -5.88
N LEU A 39 8.83 -13.12 -4.89
CA LEU A 39 7.80 -12.17 -4.42
C LEU A 39 8.42 -10.96 -3.72
N GLY A 40 9.53 -11.17 -3.00
CA GLY A 40 10.32 -10.11 -2.39
C GLY A 40 10.95 -9.19 -3.43
N LEU A 41 11.61 -9.74 -4.47
CA LEU A 41 12.17 -8.99 -5.59
C LEU A 41 11.10 -8.18 -6.34
N ARG A 42 9.93 -8.77 -6.58
CA ARG A 42 8.79 -8.07 -7.17
C ARG A 42 8.37 -6.87 -6.32
N THR A 43 8.22 -7.07 -5.02
CA THR A 43 7.81 -6.03 -4.08
C THR A 43 8.88 -4.95 -3.96
N PHE A 44 10.14 -5.32 -3.89
CA PHE A 44 11.27 -4.39 -3.88
C PHE A 44 11.36 -3.57 -5.17
N SER A 45 11.18 -4.21 -6.35
CA SER A 45 11.12 -3.52 -7.62
C SER A 45 9.99 -2.49 -7.69
N GLN A 46 8.90 -2.70 -6.97
CA GLN A 46 7.81 -1.73 -6.88
C GLN A 46 8.12 -0.66 -5.83
N GLN A 47 8.28 -1.03 -4.59
CA GLN A 47 8.40 -0.09 -3.46
C GLN A 47 9.71 0.72 -3.50
N GLY A 48 10.83 0.06 -3.78
CA GLY A 48 12.14 0.70 -3.85
C GLY A 48 12.28 1.72 -5.00
N MET A 49 11.52 1.53 -6.08
CA MET A 49 11.60 2.39 -7.26
C MET A 49 10.51 3.48 -7.32
N PHE A 50 9.64 3.62 -6.33
CA PHE A 50 8.61 4.65 -6.34
C PHE A 50 9.18 6.08 -6.46
N ILE A 51 10.28 6.39 -5.77
CA ILE A 51 10.92 7.71 -5.87
C ILE A 51 11.43 7.99 -7.29
N ILE A 52 11.94 6.96 -7.98
CA ILE A 52 12.39 7.07 -9.37
C ILE A 52 11.20 7.30 -10.29
N GLY A 53 10.13 6.51 -10.16
CA GLY A 53 8.90 6.66 -10.94
C GLY A 53 8.28 8.04 -10.79
N GLY A 54 8.19 8.55 -9.56
CA GLY A 54 7.69 9.89 -9.28
C GLY A 54 8.55 10.99 -9.92
N THR A 55 9.88 10.88 -9.81
CA THR A 55 10.81 11.84 -10.45
C THR A 55 10.72 11.83 -11.97
N LEU A 56 10.56 10.64 -12.57
CA LEU A 56 10.38 10.51 -14.02
C LEU A 56 9.06 11.17 -14.45
N ALA A 57 7.99 11.03 -13.65
CA ALA A 57 6.72 11.68 -13.93
C ALA A 57 6.81 13.21 -13.87
N ASP A 58 7.55 13.74 -12.91
CA ASP A 58 7.79 15.18 -12.80
C ASP A 58 8.62 15.70 -14.00
N ARG A 59 9.56 14.87 -14.51
CA ARG A 59 10.45 15.24 -15.62
C ARG A 59 9.82 15.10 -16.99
N TYR A 60 9.14 13.98 -17.25
CA TYR A 60 8.64 13.63 -18.59
C TYR A 60 7.13 13.81 -18.72
N GLY A 61 6.43 14.08 -17.61
CA GLY A 61 4.98 14.19 -17.52
C GLY A 61 4.32 12.92 -17.02
N ALA A 62 3.26 13.14 -16.22
CA ALA A 62 2.58 12.05 -15.58
C ALA A 62 1.92 11.10 -16.58
N LYS A 63 1.31 11.61 -17.66
CA LYS A 63 0.68 10.79 -18.71
C LYS A 63 1.68 9.81 -19.33
N ALA A 64 2.84 10.31 -19.76
CA ALA A 64 3.86 9.47 -20.44
C ALA A 64 4.35 8.34 -19.51
N ILE A 65 4.60 8.65 -18.24
CA ILE A 65 5.11 7.67 -17.27
C ILE A 65 4.04 6.67 -16.84
N ILE A 66 2.78 7.09 -16.69
CA ILE A 66 1.65 6.17 -16.44
C ILE A 66 1.52 5.17 -17.61
N LEU A 67 1.55 5.65 -18.84
CA LEU A 67 1.46 4.78 -20.04
C LEU A 67 2.66 3.83 -20.13
N ALA A 68 3.89 4.33 -19.90
CA ALA A 68 5.09 3.49 -19.85
C ALA A 68 4.99 2.42 -18.78
N GLY A 69 4.49 2.77 -17.59
CA GLY A 69 4.24 1.81 -16.49
C GLY A 69 3.24 0.72 -16.87
N CYS A 70 2.16 1.07 -17.58
CA CYS A 70 1.21 0.10 -18.09
C CYS A 70 1.85 -0.84 -19.13
N VAL A 71 2.65 -0.31 -20.08
CA VAL A 71 3.37 -1.13 -21.06
C VAL A 71 4.33 -2.12 -20.40
N VAL A 72 5.15 -1.62 -19.44
CA VAL A 72 6.08 -2.48 -18.68
C VAL A 72 5.34 -3.57 -17.93
N ARG A 73 4.17 -3.24 -17.35
CA ARG A 73 3.37 -4.22 -16.61
C ARG A 73 2.73 -5.26 -17.53
N VAL A 74 2.23 -4.86 -18.69
CA VAL A 74 1.75 -5.79 -19.72
C VAL A 74 2.87 -6.73 -20.15
N ALA A 75 4.07 -6.20 -20.45
CA ALA A 75 5.23 -7.02 -20.80
C ALA A 75 5.59 -8.01 -19.67
N GLY A 76 5.55 -7.57 -18.41
CA GLY A 76 5.79 -8.43 -17.26
C GLY A 76 4.78 -9.58 -17.16
N TYR A 77 3.48 -9.31 -17.33
CA TYR A 77 2.46 -10.36 -17.29
C TYR A 77 2.53 -11.31 -18.49
N LEU A 78 2.84 -10.80 -19.69
CA LEU A 78 3.06 -11.65 -20.86
C LEU A 78 4.26 -12.57 -20.66
N LEU A 79 5.34 -12.05 -20.06
CA LEU A 79 6.51 -12.85 -19.75
C LEU A 79 6.19 -13.94 -18.72
N LEU A 80 5.42 -13.62 -17.69
CA LEU A 80 4.93 -14.60 -16.70
C LEU A 80 4.01 -15.65 -17.34
N ALA A 81 3.15 -15.27 -18.29
CA ALA A 81 2.25 -16.18 -19.00
C ALA A 81 3.00 -17.19 -19.90
N CYS A 82 4.17 -16.81 -20.42
CA CYS A 82 4.99 -17.64 -21.28
C CYS A 82 6.17 -18.31 -20.56
N ALA A 83 6.29 -18.09 -19.23
CA ALA A 83 7.45 -18.55 -18.46
C ALA A 83 7.40 -20.06 -18.23
N THR A 84 8.46 -20.74 -18.67
CA THR A 84 8.69 -22.19 -18.43
C THR A 84 9.93 -22.46 -17.60
N SER A 85 10.65 -21.40 -17.19
CA SER A 85 11.88 -21.50 -16.42
C SER A 85 12.00 -20.33 -15.44
N LEU A 86 12.94 -20.43 -14.50
CA LEU A 86 13.08 -19.50 -13.37
C LEU A 86 13.38 -18.05 -13.81
N TRP A 87 14.27 -17.85 -14.80
CA TRP A 87 14.69 -16.51 -15.20
C TRP A 87 13.57 -15.64 -15.78
N PRO A 88 12.75 -16.13 -16.74
CA PRO A 88 11.57 -15.38 -17.20
C PRO A 88 10.59 -15.06 -16.08
N ILE A 89 10.43 -15.95 -15.08
CA ILE A 89 9.57 -15.70 -13.92
C ILE A 89 10.10 -14.54 -13.09
N ILE A 90 11.40 -14.56 -12.74
CA ILE A 90 12.02 -13.47 -11.96
C ILE A 90 11.90 -12.15 -12.71
N LEU A 91 12.25 -12.15 -13.99
CA LEU A 91 12.19 -10.94 -14.82
C LEU A 91 10.76 -10.42 -14.96
N GLY A 92 9.79 -11.31 -15.24
CA GLY A 92 8.38 -10.96 -15.32
C GLY A 92 7.84 -10.39 -14.00
N ALA A 93 8.18 -11.02 -12.87
CA ALA A 93 7.81 -10.53 -11.54
C ALA A 93 8.42 -9.14 -11.27
N CYS A 94 9.69 -8.91 -11.57
CA CYS A 94 10.35 -7.62 -11.44
C CYS A 94 9.70 -6.55 -12.34
N LEU A 95 9.43 -6.88 -13.61
CA LEU A 95 8.77 -5.94 -14.53
C LEU A 95 7.38 -5.54 -14.06
N THR A 96 6.59 -6.47 -13.50
CA THR A 96 5.28 -6.12 -12.92
C THR A 96 5.43 -5.16 -11.73
N GLY A 97 6.49 -5.29 -10.93
CA GLY A 97 6.84 -4.36 -9.86
C GLY A 97 7.21 -2.98 -10.39
N VAL A 98 8.18 -2.93 -11.32
CA VAL A 98 8.65 -1.68 -11.96
C VAL A 98 7.49 -0.93 -12.63
N GLY A 99 6.60 -1.63 -13.36
CA GLY A 99 5.41 -1.03 -13.93
C GLY A 99 4.58 -0.30 -12.86
N GLY A 100 4.36 -0.93 -11.70
CA GLY A 100 3.68 -0.32 -10.55
C GLY A 100 4.41 0.90 -10.01
N ALA A 101 5.74 0.84 -9.93
CA ALA A 101 6.57 1.94 -9.47
C ALA A 101 6.49 3.18 -10.37
N LEU A 102 6.29 3.00 -11.66
CA LEU A 102 6.16 4.10 -12.61
C LEU A 102 4.80 4.80 -12.50
N PHE A 103 3.70 4.05 -12.48
CA PHE A 103 2.39 4.70 -12.56
C PHE A 103 1.83 5.17 -11.21
N SER A 104 2.12 4.50 -10.08
CA SER A 104 1.47 4.83 -8.81
C SER A 104 1.78 6.24 -8.31
N PRO A 105 3.04 6.70 -8.18
CA PRO A 105 3.33 8.08 -7.74
C PRO A 105 2.80 9.12 -8.73
N SER A 106 2.79 8.78 -10.03
CA SER A 106 2.32 9.65 -11.11
C SER A 106 0.82 9.91 -10.98
N ILE A 107 0.03 8.86 -10.70
CA ILE A 107 -1.41 8.97 -10.46
C ILE A 107 -1.69 9.75 -9.18
N GLU A 108 -0.94 9.51 -8.11
CA GLU A 108 -1.10 10.24 -6.85
C GLU A 108 -0.81 11.74 -7.01
N ALA A 109 0.21 12.10 -7.77
CA ALA A 109 0.52 13.49 -8.10
C ALA A 109 -0.62 14.16 -8.91
N LEU A 110 -1.16 13.46 -9.92
CA LEU A 110 -2.32 13.96 -10.67
C LEU A 110 -3.56 14.08 -9.80
N LEU A 111 -3.79 13.13 -8.91
CA LEU A 111 -4.92 13.15 -7.98
C LEU A 111 -4.80 14.32 -7.01
N ALA A 112 -3.58 14.61 -6.51
CA ALA A 112 -3.32 15.77 -5.66
C ALA A 112 -3.63 17.09 -6.39
N ARG A 113 -3.16 17.25 -7.63
CA ARG A 113 -3.47 18.43 -8.47
C ARG A 113 -4.98 18.58 -8.71
N THR A 114 -5.66 17.49 -9.09
CA THR A 114 -7.12 17.47 -9.28
C THR A 114 -7.85 17.85 -7.99
N GLY A 115 -7.40 17.34 -6.85
CA GLY A 115 -7.96 17.66 -5.53
C GLY A 115 -7.78 19.12 -5.16
N THR A 116 -6.61 19.73 -5.46
CA THR A 116 -6.35 21.16 -5.23
C THR A 116 -7.32 22.04 -6.04
N HIS A 117 -7.47 21.78 -7.34
CA HIS A 117 -8.42 22.51 -8.18
C HIS A 117 -9.88 22.30 -7.74
N SER A 118 -10.24 21.09 -7.33
CA SER A 118 -11.59 20.78 -6.81
C SER A 118 -11.90 21.56 -5.54
N GLN A 119 -10.94 21.63 -4.62
CA GLN A 119 -11.07 22.34 -3.36
C GLN A 119 -11.15 23.85 -3.55
N ALA A 120 -10.35 24.42 -4.45
CA ALA A 120 -10.41 25.84 -4.81
C ALA A 120 -11.77 26.23 -5.36
N ASN A 121 -12.46 25.31 -6.05
CA ASN A 121 -13.81 25.53 -6.61
C ASN A 121 -14.94 25.15 -5.61
N GLY A 122 -14.68 25.05 -4.32
CA GLY A 122 -15.67 24.76 -3.28
C GLY A 122 -16.26 23.33 -3.33
N LYS A 123 -15.64 22.40 -4.09
CA LYS A 123 -16.07 21.01 -4.24
C LYS A 123 -15.40 20.11 -3.19
N ARG A 124 -14.91 18.93 -3.57
CA ARG A 124 -14.25 17.96 -2.68
C ARG A 124 -12.82 18.37 -2.34
N SER A 125 -12.41 18.12 -1.10
CA SER A 125 -11.02 18.33 -0.66
C SER A 125 -10.07 17.26 -1.24
N ARG A 126 -8.75 17.54 -1.20
CA ARG A 126 -7.73 16.55 -1.60
C ARG A 126 -7.83 15.26 -0.80
N ALA A 127 -8.03 15.35 0.52
CA ALA A 127 -8.18 14.18 1.38
C ALA A 127 -9.39 13.31 0.98
N GLU A 128 -10.51 13.93 0.59
CA GLU A 128 -11.68 13.21 0.07
C GLU A 128 -11.39 12.52 -1.27
N TRP A 129 -10.58 13.12 -2.14
CA TRP A 129 -10.14 12.48 -3.37
C TRP A 129 -9.26 11.26 -3.11
N PHE A 130 -8.32 11.35 -2.17
CA PHE A 130 -7.50 10.18 -1.75
C PHE A 130 -8.34 9.12 -1.04
N ALA A 131 -9.36 9.50 -0.28
CA ALA A 131 -10.30 8.56 0.33
C ALA A 131 -11.10 7.78 -0.73
N LEU A 132 -11.62 8.47 -1.75
CA LEU A 132 -12.30 7.81 -2.88
C LEU A 132 -11.35 6.90 -3.67
N PHE A 133 -10.11 7.34 -3.85
CA PHE A 133 -9.08 6.55 -4.51
C PHE A 133 -8.79 5.24 -3.75
N ALA A 134 -8.74 5.31 -2.42
CA ALA A 134 -8.60 4.13 -1.57
C ALA A 134 -9.80 3.18 -1.69
N VAL A 135 -11.04 3.71 -1.66
CA VAL A 135 -12.26 2.89 -1.84
C VAL A 135 -12.27 2.20 -3.21
N CYS A 136 -11.92 2.93 -4.28
CA CYS A 136 -11.84 2.32 -5.62
C CYS A 136 -10.76 1.23 -5.69
N GLY A 137 -9.62 1.46 -5.00
CA GLY A 137 -8.57 0.47 -4.87
C GLY A 137 -9.05 -0.80 -4.16
N GLU A 138 -9.75 -0.63 -3.05
CA GLU A 138 -10.26 -1.74 -2.24
C GLU A 138 -11.32 -2.56 -2.97
N LEU A 139 -12.24 -1.90 -3.67
CA LEU A 139 -13.20 -2.59 -4.53
C LEU A 139 -12.50 -3.47 -5.59
N GLY A 140 -11.42 -2.94 -6.19
CA GLY A 140 -10.60 -3.72 -7.11
C GLY A 140 -9.87 -4.89 -6.44
N ALA A 141 -9.41 -4.69 -5.19
CA ALA A 141 -8.73 -5.72 -4.42
C ALA A 141 -9.65 -6.87 -4.00
N VAL A 142 -10.95 -6.60 -3.79
CA VAL A 142 -11.97 -7.63 -3.52
C VAL A 142 -12.35 -8.39 -4.79
N ILE A 143 -12.53 -7.69 -5.90
CA ILE A 143 -12.98 -8.30 -7.16
C ILE A 143 -11.83 -9.07 -7.85
N GLY A 144 -10.59 -8.59 -7.72
CA GLY A 144 -9.42 -9.18 -8.38
C GLY A 144 -9.24 -10.68 -8.11
N PRO A 145 -9.15 -11.13 -6.84
CA PRO A 145 -8.98 -12.55 -6.52
C PRO A 145 -10.14 -13.42 -7.00
N VAL A 146 -11.37 -12.88 -7.01
CA VAL A 146 -12.54 -13.60 -7.57
C VAL A 146 -12.34 -13.81 -9.08
N ALA A 147 -11.95 -12.78 -9.81
CA ALA A 147 -11.67 -12.87 -11.24
C ALA A 147 -10.51 -13.85 -11.55
N GLY A 148 -9.44 -13.81 -10.78
CA GLY A 148 -8.33 -14.75 -10.88
C GLY A 148 -8.74 -16.18 -10.54
N GLY A 149 -9.55 -16.34 -9.49
CA GLY A 149 -10.06 -17.64 -9.05
C GLY A 149 -10.93 -18.33 -10.09
N LEU A 150 -11.77 -17.59 -10.81
CA LEU A 150 -12.57 -18.14 -11.92
C LEU A 150 -11.71 -18.72 -13.06
N LEU A 151 -10.49 -18.19 -13.22
CA LEU A 151 -9.53 -18.64 -14.23
C LEU A 151 -8.54 -19.68 -13.69
N SER A 152 -8.46 -19.91 -12.38
CA SER A 152 -7.48 -20.81 -11.78
C SER A 152 -7.58 -22.26 -12.27
N GLY A 153 -8.79 -22.71 -12.55
CA GLY A 153 -9.04 -24.07 -13.08
C GLY A 153 -8.46 -24.34 -14.47
N ILE A 154 -8.12 -23.29 -15.23
CA ILE A 154 -7.51 -23.43 -16.59
C ILE A 154 -6.02 -23.07 -16.60
N GLY A 155 -5.44 -22.79 -15.43
CA GLY A 155 -4.01 -22.59 -15.21
C GLY A 155 -3.56 -21.14 -15.18
N PHE A 156 -2.42 -20.92 -14.51
CA PHE A 156 -1.83 -19.61 -14.24
C PHE A 156 -1.55 -18.78 -15.51
N ARG A 157 -1.22 -19.43 -16.63
CA ARG A 157 -1.02 -18.75 -17.93
C ARG A 157 -2.23 -17.88 -18.31
N HIS A 158 -3.44 -18.38 -18.14
CA HIS A 158 -4.68 -17.65 -18.48
C HIS A 158 -4.93 -16.49 -17.51
N ILE A 159 -4.60 -16.67 -16.23
CA ILE A 159 -4.67 -15.61 -15.23
C ILE A 159 -3.71 -14.46 -15.59
N ALA A 160 -2.48 -14.78 -15.95
CA ALA A 160 -1.47 -13.79 -16.35
C ALA A 160 -1.85 -13.08 -17.65
N LEU A 161 -2.41 -13.80 -18.65
CA LEU A 161 -2.93 -13.20 -19.89
C LEU A 161 -4.14 -12.28 -19.62
N ALA A 162 -5.04 -12.66 -18.75
CA ALA A 162 -6.16 -11.81 -18.33
C ALA A 162 -5.65 -10.54 -17.63
N GLY A 163 -4.66 -10.65 -16.75
CA GLY A 163 -3.96 -9.50 -16.15
C GLY A 163 -3.33 -8.59 -17.20
N ALA A 164 -2.63 -9.16 -18.19
CA ALA A 164 -2.08 -8.40 -19.31
C ALA A 164 -3.17 -7.68 -20.12
N GLY A 165 -4.31 -8.35 -20.39
CA GLY A 165 -5.45 -7.78 -21.08
C GLY A 165 -6.10 -6.61 -20.32
N ILE A 166 -6.27 -6.73 -19.00
CA ILE A 166 -6.78 -5.66 -18.14
C ILE A 166 -5.87 -4.43 -18.21
N PHE A 167 -4.55 -4.61 -18.11
CA PHE A 167 -3.61 -3.49 -18.20
C PHE A 167 -3.47 -2.93 -19.62
N LEU A 168 -3.64 -3.74 -20.66
CA LEU A 168 -3.70 -3.28 -22.04
C LEU A 168 -4.96 -2.43 -22.27
N LEU A 169 -6.12 -2.87 -21.79
CA LEU A 169 -7.35 -2.08 -21.83
C LEU A 169 -7.19 -0.76 -21.06
N ALA A 170 -6.62 -0.81 -19.87
CA ALA A 170 -6.31 0.39 -19.08
C ALA A 170 -5.36 1.34 -19.82
N LEU A 171 -4.32 0.80 -20.48
CA LEU A 171 -3.39 1.56 -21.33
C LEU A 171 -4.13 2.31 -22.45
N LEU A 172 -5.00 1.61 -23.19
CA LEU A 172 -5.79 2.19 -24.28
C LEU A 172 -6.73 3.30 -23.74
N VAL A 173 -7.48 3.01 -22.69
CA VAL A 173 -8.39 4.00 -22.09
C VAL A 173 -7.61 5.24 -21.62
N LEU A 174 -6.49 5.06 -20.93
CA LEU A 174 -5.67 6.16 -20.44
C LEU A 174 -4.99 6.94 -21.55
N PHE A 175 -4.58 6.27 -22.64
CA PHE A 175 -4.00 6.93 -23.79
C PHE A 175 -4.96 7.96 -24.41
N PHE A 176 -6.23 7.57 -24.59
CA PHE A 176 -7.25 8.43 -25.20
C PHE A 176 -7.88 9.42 -24.20
N CYS A 177 -8.11 9.01 -22.95
CA CYS A 177 -8.89 9.79 -21.99
C CYS A 177 -8.02 10.66 -21.08
N LEU A 178 -6.73 10.35 -20.87
CA LEU A 178 -5.87 11.19 -20.04
C LEU A 178 -5.44 12.42 -20.86
N PRO A 179 -5.77 13.65 -20.42
CA PRO A 179 -5.32 14.84 -21.12
C PRO A 179 -3.80 14.83 -21.22
N ALA A 180 -3.28 15.28 -22.35
CA ALA A 180 -1.85 15.56 -22.45
C ALA A 180 -1.49 16.55 -21.34
N ASP A 181 -0.37 16.32 -20.66
CA ASP A 181 0.12 17.29 -19.68
C ASP A 181 0.16 18.65 -20.37
N GLY A 182 -0.73 19.58 -19.95
CA GLY A 182 -0.79 20.90 -20.55
C GLY A 182 0.61 21.48 -20.60
N HIS A 183 1.02 21.99 -21.74
CA HIS A 183 2.27 22.71 -21.90
C HIS A 183 2.26 23.96 -21.00
N THR A 184 2.43 23.79 -19.69
CA THR A 184 3.05 24.85 -18.92
C THR A 184 4.49 24.88 -19.41
N THR A 185 4.77 25.80 -20.31
CA THR A 185 6.09 26.16 -20.85
C THR A 185 7.07 26.69 -19.77
N THR A 186 6.75 26.54 -18.50
CA THR A 186 7.74 26.60 -17.43
C THR A 186 8.72 25.47 -17.68
N THR A 187 9.93 25.81 -18.13
CA THR A 187 11.08 24.94 -18.28
C THR A 187 11.03 23.85 -17.22
N ARG A 188 10.62 22.61 -17.62
CA ARG A 188 10.58 21.44 -16.71
C ARG A 188 11.97 21.31 -16.12
N ARG A 189 12.16 21.86 -14.92
CA ARG A 189 13.45 21.89 -14.22
C ARG A 189 13.84 20.42 -14.02
N ARG A 190 15.06 20.08 -14.41
CA ARG A 190 15.61 18.74 -14.11
C ARG A 190 15.71 18.59 -12.62
N VAL A 191 14.68 18.01 -11.99
CA VAL A 191 14.66 17.75 -10.55
C VAL A 191 15.38 16.43 -10.30
N PRO A 192 16.49 16.43 -9.55
CA PRO A 192 17.14 15.18 -9.18
C PRO A 192 16.27 14.41 -8.18
N TRP A 193 16.27 13.07 -8.27
CA TRP A 193 15.46 12.18 -7.43
C TRP A 193 15.70 12.37 -5.92
N TRP A 194 16.87 12.86 -5.53
CA TRP A 194 17.22 13.13 -4.13
C TRP A 194 16.75 14.49 -3.62
N MET A 195 16.14 15.32 -4.44
CA MET A 195 15.72 16.68 -4.05
C MET A 195 14.78 16.65 -2.82
N PRO A 196 13.77 15.78 -2.72
CA PRO A 196 12.94 15.69 -1.53
C PRO A 196 13.74 15.38 -0.27
N LEU A 197 14.82 14.60 -0.40
CA LEU A 197 15.68 14.20 0.71
C LEU A 197 16.60 15.32 1.25
N ARG A 198 16.69 16.44 0.55
CA ARG A 198 17.41 17.64 1.03
C ARG A 198 16.58 18.48 2.02
N GLN A 199 15.30 18.23 2.14
CA GLN A 199 14.43 18.93 3.06
C GLN A 199 14.35 18.18 4.40
N PRO A 200 15.04 18.62 5.47
CA PRO A 200 15.12 17.84 6.72
C PRO A 200 13.77 17.64 7.37
N ARG A 201 12.86 18.62 7.27
CA ARG A 201 11.48 18.49 7.77
C ARG A 201 10.68 17.43 7.01
N PHE A 202 10.84 17.37 5.69
CA PHE A 202 10.18 16.35 4.88
C PHE A 202 10.76 14.96 5.18
N VAL A 203 12.09 14.84 5.30
CA VAL A 203 12.74 13.57 5.69
C VAL A 203 12.26 13.09 7.05
N ALA A 204 12.21 13.97 8.04
CA ALA A 204 11.65 13.64 9.35
C ALA A 204 10.18 13.19 9.26
N PHE A 205 9.38 13.86 8.43
CA PHE A 205 7.98 13.50 8.18
C PHE A 205 7.85 12.11 7.56
N ILE A 206 8.58 11.79 6.46
CA ILE A 206 8.47 10.48 5.80
C ILE A 206 9.01 9.35 6.66
N LEU A 207 10.06 9.57 7.45
CA LEU A 207 10.58 8.58 8.39
C LEU A 207 9.58 8.30 9.52
N ALA A 208 9.01 9.35 10.13
CA ALA A 208 7.97 9.17 11.13
C ALA A 208 6.70 8.53 10.56
N TYR A 209 6.33 8.85 9.32
CA TYR A 209 5.15 8.29 8.68
C TYR A 209 5.36 6.83 8.23
N SER A 210 6.58 6.40 7.93
CA SER A 210 6.87 5.10 7.32
C SER A 210 6.40 3.91 8.16
N SER A 211 6.28 4.06 9.48
CA SER A 211 5.79 3.01 10.38
C SER A 211 4.35 2.57 10.12
N TRP A 212 3.54 3.42 9.43
CA TRP A 212 2.18 3.01 9.06
C TRP A 212 2.19 1.82 8.08
N LEU A 213 3.10 1.84 7.08
CA LEU A 213 3.18 0.75 6.11
C LEU A 213 3.75 -0.52 6.74
N LEU A 214 4.71 -0.37 7.66
CA LEU A 214 5.19 -1.48 8.48
C LEU A 214 4.03 -2.09 9.29
N SER A 215 3.24 -1.25 9.97
CA SER A 215 2.07 -1.71 10.74
C SER A 215 1.04 -2.41 9.86
N TYR A 216 0.72 -1.84 8.70
CA TYR A 216 -0.21 -2.43 7.75
C TYR A 216 0.27 -3.79 7.22
N ASN A 217 1.58 -3.92 6.98
CA ASN A 217 2.17 -5.17 6.51
C ASN A 217 2.02 -6.30 7.52
N GLN A 218 1.77 -6.00 8.80
CA GLN A 218 1.52 -7.00 9.84
C GLN A 218 0.20 -7.74 9.66
N LEU A 219 -0.72 -7.26 8.82
CA LEU A 219 -1.87 -8.06 8.38
C LEU A 219 -1.46 -9.35 7.65
N TYR A 220 -0.28 -9.34 7.03
CA TYR A 220 0.23 -10.48 6.25
C TYR A 220 1.28 -11.30 7.00
N LEU A 221 1.93 -10.71 8.01
CA LEU A 221 3.01 -11.37 8.75
C LEU A 221 2.58 -11.77 10.18
N ALA A 222 2.06 -10.83 10.96
CA ALA A 222 1.75 -11.05 12.38
C ALA A 222 0.33 -11.59 12.62
N LEU A 223 -0.67 -11.21 11.78
CA LEU A 223 -2.03 -11.71 11.94
C LEU A 223 -2.14 -13.24 11.79
N PRO A 224 -1.48 -13.91 10.81
CA PRO A 224 -1.45 -15.37 10.75
C PRO A 224 -0.88 -16.02 11.99
N VAL A 225 0.15 -15.43 12.60
CA VAL A 225 0.75 -15.90 13.85
C VAL A 225 -0.26 -15.85 15.00
N GLU A 226 -1.01 -14.75 15.13
CA GLU A 226 -2.07 -14.61 16.14
C GLU A 226 -3.20 -15.62 15.95
N ILE A 227 -3.61 -15.85 14.70
CA ILE A 227 -4.63 -16.86 14.38
C ILE A 227 -4.14 -18.24 14.76
N GLN A 228 -2.90 -18.60 14.45
CA GLN A 228 -2.31 -19.87 14.83
C GLN A 228 -2.23 -20.00 16.36
N ARG A 229 -1.75 -18.97 17.08
CA ARG A 229 -1.71 -18.91 18.55
C ARG A 229 -3.10 -19.15 19.16
N SER A 230 -4.14 -18.58 18.57
CA SER A 230 -5.52 -18.71 19.06
C SER A 230 -6.18 -20.05 18.68
N GLY A 231 -5.44 -21.01 18.10
CA GLY A 231 -5.98 -22.29 17.63
C GLY A 231 -6.90 -22.16 16.42
N GLY A 232 -6.79 -21.05 15.68
CA GLY A 232 -7.49 -20.82 14.42
C GLY A 232 -6.83 -21.54 13.24
N ARG A 233 -7.49 -21.47 12.09
CA ARG A 233 -7.04 -22.04 10.82
C ARG A 233 -6.77 -20.93 9.81
N GLU A 234 -6.01 -21.21 8.77
CA GLU A 234 -5.75 -20.25 7.67
C GLU A 234 -7.06 -19.70 7.05
N GLN A 235 -8.13 -20.51 7.06
CA GLN A 235 -9.44 -20.08 6.59
C GLN A 235 -10.05 -18.94 7.41
N ASP A 236 -9.65 -18.76 8.66
CA ASP A 236 -10.11 -17.69 9.54
C ASP A 236 -9.51 -16.32 9.15
N LEU A 237 -8.48 -16.28 8.29
CA LEU A 237 -7.95 -15.05 7.71
C LEU A 237 -8.94 -14.35 6.76
N ALA A 238 -9.67 -15.13 5.95
CA ALA A 238 -10.56 -14.57 4.93
C ALA A 238 -11.64 -13.64 5.51
N PRO A 239 -12.40 -14.01 6.56
CA PRO A 239 -13.39 -13.11 7.16
C PRO A 239 -12.76 -11.86 7.78
N LEU A 240 -11.50 -11.93 8.27
CA LEU A 240 -10.81 -10.77 8.82
C LEU A 240 -10.34 -9.79 7.73
N PHE A 241 -9.85 -10.27 6.60
CA PHE A 241 -9.58 -9.42 5.44
C PHE A 241 -10.87 -8.83 4.86
N MET A 242 -11.97 -9.60 4.84
CA MET A 242 -13.27 -9.11 4.41
C MET A 242 -13.79 -8.01 5.36
N LEU A 243 -13.57 -8.13 6.68
CA LEU A 243 -13.87 -7.10 7.66
C LEU A 243 -13.11 -5.80 7.35
N ALA A 244 -11.79 -5.87 7.07
CA ALA A 244 -10.99 -4.71 6.71
C ALA A 244 -11.54 -4.02 5.45
N SER A 245 -11.80 -4.79 4.40
CA SER A 245 -12.34 -4.27 3.14
C SER A 245 -13.72 -3.63 3.33
N LEU A 246 -14.61 -4.26 4.10
CA LEU A 246 -15.94 -3.72 4.41
C LEU A 246 -15.85 -2.40 5.16
N LEU A 247 -14.97 -2.29 6.16
CA LEU A 247 -14.73 -1.05 6.90
C LEU A 247 -14.26 0.06 5.94
N ILE A 248 -13.28 -0.22 5.06
CA ILE A 248 -12.78 0.77 4.11
C ILE A 248 -13.89 1.22 3.15
N ILE A 249 -14.61 0.29 2.55
CA ILE A 249 -15.66 0.62 1.59
C ILE A 249 -16.76 1.46 2.22
N THR A 250 -17.16 1.15 3.46
CA THR A 250 -18.29 1.81 4.12
C THR A 250 -17.90 3.09 4.86
N LEU A 251 -16.77 3.10 5.56
CA LEU A 251 -16.41 4.17 6.50
C LEU A 251 -15.34 5.14 5.97
N GLN A 252 -14.62 4.83 4.88
CA GLN A 252 -13.51 5.66 4.41
C GLN A 252 -13.93 7.11 4.13
N LEU A 253 -15.06 7.32 3.45
CA LEU A 253 -15.55 8.66 3.14
C LEU A 253 -16.05 9.43 4.38
N PRO A 254 -16.91 8.86 5.26
CA PRO A 254 -17.28 9.48 6.52
C PRO A 254 -16.08 9.88 7.37
N LEU A 255 -15.09 8.97 7.52
CA LEU A 255 -13.88 9.24 8.28
C LEU A 255 -13.01 10.34 7.66
N ALA A 256 -12.88 10.37 6.34
CA ALA A 256 -12.13 11.44 5.65
C ALA A 256 -12.80 12.81 5.86
N ARG A 257 -14.13 12.89 5.86
CA ARG A 257 -14.88 14.12 6.18
C ARG A 257 -14.70 14.55 7.63
N PHE A 258 -14.73 13.60 8.55
CA PHE A 258 -14.45 13.84 9.97
C PHE A 258 -13.01 14.34 10.17
N ALA A 259 -12.03 13.67 9.58
CA ALA A 259 -10.62 14.04 9.63
C ALA A 259 -10.38 15.47 9.12
N ARG A 260 -11.07 15.86 8.03
CA ARG A 260 -11.02 17.21 7.47
C ARG A 260 -11.48 18.27 8.47
N ARG A 261 -12.54 18.01 9.26
CA ARG A 261 -13.04 18.96 10.29
C ARG A 261 -12.03 19.19 11.40
N ILE A 262 -11.27 18.16 11.76
CA ILE A 262 -10.23 18.23 12.81
C ILE A 262 -8.93 18.83 12.27
N GLY A 263 -8.64 18.60 10.98
CA GLY A 263 -7.42 18.99 10.30
C GLY A 263 -6.36 17.88 10.30
N ALA A 264 -5.65 17.75 9.18
CA ALA A 264 -4.69 16.67 8.94
C ALA A 264 -3.60 16.58 10.02
N VAL A 265 -3.09 17.73 10.48
CA VAL A 265 -2.05 17.80 11.51
C VAL A 265 -2.48 17.19 12.85
N ARG A 266 -3.74 17.36 13.24
CA ARG A 266 -4.27 16.83 14.51
C ARG A 266 -4.72 15.38 14.40
N ILE A 267 -5.17 14.96 13.21
CA ILE A 267 -5.70 13.60 13.01
C ILE A 267 -4.58 12.56 12.83
N LEU A 268 -3.42 12.94 12.29
CA LEU A 268 -2.29 12.02 12.09
C LEU A 268 -1.87 11.31 13.39
N PRO A 269 -1.59 12.01 14.51
CA PRO A 269 -1.27 11.33 15.77
C PRO A 269 -2.37 10.38 16.24
N VAL A 270 -3.65 10.73 16.04
CA VAL A 270 -4.79 9.88 16.42
C VAL A 270 -4.77 8.57 15.62
N GLY A 271 -4.55 8.65 14.30
CA GLY A 271 -4.43 7.46 13.46
C GLY A 271 -3.29 6.55 13.92
N PHE A 272 -2.11 7.11 14.24
CA PHE A 272 -1.00 6.33 14.77
C PHE A 272 -1.25 5.74 16.15
N LEU A 273 -1.99 6.42 17.01
CA LEU A 273 -2.43 5.86 18.30
C LEU A 273 -3.37 4.67 18.11
N LEU A 274 -4.27 4.71 17.12
CA LEU A 274 -5.10 3.56 16.75
C LEU A 274 -4.27 2.38 16.24
N LEU A 275 -3.23 2.64 15.42
CA LEU A 275 -2.29 1.58 15.01
C LEU A 275 -1.56 0.99 16.21
N SER A 276 -1.09 1.81 17.13
CA SER A 276 -0.43 1.33 18.36
C SER A 276 -1.41 0.51 19.22
N ALA A 277 -2.63 1.01 19.42
CA ALA A 277 -3.67 0.33 20.19
C ALA A 277 -4.06 -1.03 19.58
N SER A 278 -3.98 -1.19 18.25
CA SER A 278 -4.26 -2.47 17.60
C SER A 278 -3.29 -3.57 18.06
N PHE A 279 -2.01 -3.26 18.15
CA PHE A 279 -1.00 -4.19 18.65
C PHE A 279 -1.08 -4.42 20.16
N VAL A 280 -1.35 -3.37 20.93
CA VAL A 280 -1.56 -3.49 22.38
C VAL A 280 -2.76 -4.39 22.66
N CYS A 281 -3.83 -4.30 21.87
CA CYS A 281 -4.98 -5.18 22.01
C CYS A 281 -4.58 -6.67 21.93
N VAL A 282 -3.75 -7.07 20.95
CA VAL A 282 -3.27 -8.45 20.85
C VAL A 282 -2.32 -8.79 22.00
N ALA A 283 -1.42 -7.87 22.36
CA ALA A 283 -0.49 -8.06 23.49
C ALA A 283 -1.18 -8.44 24.80
N LEU A 284 -2.37 -7.86 25.07
CA LEU A 284 -3.16 -8.15 26.28
C LEU A 284 -3.64 -9.61 26.35
N PHE A 285 -3.80 -10.26 25.19
CA PHE A 285 -4.27 -11.65 25.11
C PHE A 285 -3.13 -12.65 24.81
N ALA A 286 -1.95 -12.15 24.40
CA ALA A 286 -0.85 -13.01 23.94
C ALA A 286 -0.33 -13.99 24.98
N ALA A 287 -0.38 -13.64 26.28
CA ALA A 287 0.07 -14.49 27.36
C ALA A 287 -1.03 -15.45 27.89
N THR A 288 -2.29 -15.25 27.48
CA THR A 288 -3.42 -16.05 28.00
C THR A 288 -3.78 -17.18 27.03
N PRO A 289 -4.30 -18.32 27.55
CA PRO A 289 -4.87 -19.35 26.69
C PRO A 289 -5.99 -18.77 25.82
N PRO A 290 -6.14 -19.25 24.59
CA PRO A 290 -7.19 -18.76 23.69
C PRO A 290 -8.58 -19.08 24.26
N ALA A 291 -9.53 -18.18 24.04
CA ALA A 291 -10.93 -18.41 24.38
C ALA A 291 -11.53 -19.53 23.51
N GLU A 292 -12.62 -20.13 23.98
CA GLU A 292 -13.33 -21.15 23.23
C GLU A 292 -14.25 -20.57 22.14
N GLY A 293 -14.50 -21.36 21.13
CA GLY A 293 -15.41 -21.04 20.04
C GLY A 293 -14.94 -19.85 19.19
N TRP A 294 -15.88 -19.03 18.74
CA TRP A 294 -15.59 -17.86 17.89
C TRP A 294 -14.93 -16.69 18.64
N LEU A 295 -15.03 -16.64 19.96
CA LEU A 295 -14.39 -15.61 20.79
C LEU A 295 -12.86 -15.62 20.70
N ARG A 296 -12.26 -16.75 20.30
CA ARG A 296 -10.82 -16.87 20.03
C ARG A 296 -10.31 -15.86 19.00
N LEU A 297 -11.15 -15.47 18.04
CA LEU A 297 -10.80 -14.50 16.98
C LEU A 297 -11.01 -13.04 17.40
N LEU A 298 -11.54 -12.78 18.60
CA LEU A 298 -11.80 -11.42 19.07
C LEU A 298 -10.54 -10.52 19.07
N PRO A 299 -9.37 -10.96 19.59
CA PRO A 299 -8.15 -10.15 19.53
C PRO A 299 -7.75 -9.80 18.08
N SER A 300 -7.83 -10.78 17.17
CA SER A 300 -7.55 -10.59 15.74
C SER A 300 -8.55 -9.63 15.07
N ALA A 301 -9.83 -9.73 15.38
CA ALA A 301 -10.86 -8.83 14.86
C ALA A 301 -10.69 -7.39 15.37
N CYS A 302 -10.38 -7.21 16.65
CA CYS A 302 -10.05 -5.92 17.24
C CYS A 302 -8.77 -5.33 16.61
N PHE A 303 -7.74 -6.15 16.43
CA PHE A 303 -6.50 -5.75 15.75
C PHE A 303 -6.79 -5.23 14.35
N VAL A 304 -7.47 -6.01 13.51
CA VAL A 304 -7.80 -5.63 12.13
C VAL A 304 -8.66 -4.37 12.11
N THR A 305 -9.66 -4.26 12.99
CA THR A 305 -10.54 -3.09 13.07
C THR A 305 -9.78 -1.82 13.41
N LEU A 306 -9.01 -1.82 14.50
CA LEU A 306 -8.25 -0.65 14.96
C LEU A 306 -7.18 -0.24 13.96
N LEU A 307 -6.47 -1.21 13.39
CA LEU A 307 -5.44 -0.99 12.37
C LEU A 307 -6.06 -0.37 11.12
N THR A 308 -7.19 -0.90 10.64
CA THR A 308 -7.90 -0.39 9.46
C THR A 308 -8.42 1.03 9.69
N LEU A 309 -9.06 1.30 10.85
CA LEU A 309 -9.52 2.65 11.19
C LEU A 309 -8.34 3.64 11.28
N GLY A 310 -7.22 3.22 11.87
CA GLY A 310 -6.01 4.03 11.93
C GLY A 310 -5.50 4.41 10.54
N GLN A 311 -5.35 3.43 9.63
CA GLN A 311 -4.87 3.71 8.27
C GLN A 311 -5.85 4.58 7.47
N MET A 312 -7.16 4.42 7.66
CA MET A 312 -8.17 5.22 6.97
C MET A 312 -8.08 6.71 7.32
N LEU A 313 -7.65 7.04 8.53
CA LEU A 313 -7.35 8.40 8.95
C LEU A 313 -5.99 8.88 8.45
N LEU A 314 -4.97 8.00 8.49
CA LEU A 314 -3.58 8.36 8.19
C LEU A 314 -3.34 8.62 6.71
N VAL A 315 -3.75 7.68 5.84
CA VAL A 315 -3.31 7.68 4.44
C VAL A 315 -3.82 8.91 3.67
N PRO A 316 -5.11 9.26 3.70
CA PRO A 316 -5.58 10.47 3.00
C PRO A 316 -5.01 11.74 3.61
N SER A 317 -4.88 11.80 4.96
CA SER A 317 -4.39 12.98 5.66
C SER A 317 -2.92 13.25 5.42
N ALA A 318 -2.07 12.23 5.42
CA ALA A 318 -0.65 12.37 5.11
C ALA A 318 -0.44 12.80 3.66
N LYS A 319 -1.17 12.18 2.71
CA LYS A 319 -1.10 12.55 1.29
C LYS A 319 -1.60 13.98 1.03
N ASP A 320 -2.54 14.46 1.82
CA ASP A 320 -3.01 15.85 1.78
C ASP A 320 -1.95 16.87 2.20
N LEU A 321 -1.01 16.48 3.07
CA LEU A 321 0.08 17.35 3.53
C LEU A 321 1.27 17.42 2.55
N ILE A 322 1.45 16.46 1.64
CA ILE A 322 2.60 16.44 0.72
C ILE A 322 2.77 17.75 -0.07
N PRO A 323 1.72 18.37 -0.62
CA PRO A 323 1.86 19.65 -1.33
C PRO A 323 2.32 20.84 -0.49
N LEU A 324 2.39 20.71 0.85
CA LEU A 324 3.01 21.72 1.71
C LEU A 324 4.55 21.66 1.71
N PHE A 325 5.11 20.53 1.28
CA PHE A 325 6.55 20.30 1.16
C PHE A 325 7.05 20.39 -0.29
N ALA A 326 6.15 20.32 -1.26
CA ALA A 326 6.47 20.14 -2.66
C ALA A 326 5.81 21.21 -3.53
N ASP A 327 6.55 21.72 -4.49
CA ASP A 327 5.98 22.47 -5.61
C ASP A 327 5.24 21.53 -6.57
N GLU A 328 4.35 22.06 -7.42
CA GLU A 328 3.63 21.26 -8.41
C GLU A 328 4.57 20.46 -9.34
N SER A 329 5.78 20.98 -9.60
CA SER A 329 6.79 20.34 -10.44
C SER A 329 7.52 19.17 -9.77
N THR A 330 7.36 18.94 -8.46
CA THR A 330 8.10 17.95 -7.66
C THR A 330 7.19 17.00 -6.88
N LEU A 331 5.88 17.08 -7.09
CA LEU A 331 4.89 16.27 -6.38
C LEU A 331 5.13 14.76 -6.54
N GLY A 332 5.45 14.30 -7.75
CA GLY A 332 5.70 12.89 -8.02
C GLY A 332 6.89 12.35 -7.23
N ALA A 333 8.00 13.11 -7.18
CA ALA A 333 9.17 12.75 -6.40
C ALA A 333 8.88 12.68 -4.89
N HIS A 334 8.05 13.60 -4.35
CA HIS A 334 7.69 13.59 -2.93
C HIS A 334 6.75 12.42 -2.59
N TYR A 335 5.72 12.13 -3.41
CA TYR A 335 4.89 10.93 -3.21
C TYR A 335 5.70 9.64 -3.35
N GLY A 336 6.63 9.61 -4.32
CA GLY A 336 7.54 8.49 -4.50
C GLY A 336 8.45 8.29 -3.29
N ALA A 337 9.03 9.36 -2.74
CA ALA A 337 9.88 9.31 -1.55
C ALA A 337 9.11 8.82 -0.31
N LEU A 338 7.86 9.30 -0.13
CA LEU A 338 6.97 8.84 0.94
C LEU A 338 6.75 7.33 0.89
N ALA A 339 6.43 6.80 -0.29
CA ALA A 339 6.16 5.38 -0.48
C ALA A 339 7.44 4.53 -0.36
N THR A 340 8.58 4.99 -0.90
CA THR A 340 9.88 4.31 -0.77
C THR A 340 10.30 4.20 0.69
N ALA A 341 10.16 5.26 1.49
CA ALA A 341 10.46 5.22 2.93
C ALA A 341 9.62 4.16 3.65
N GLY A 342 8.32 4.04 3.31
CA GLY A 342 7.45 2.99 3.82
C GLY A 342 7.93 1.60 3.44
N GLY A 343 8.33 1.38 2.18
CA GLY A 343 8.87 0.10 1.70
C GLY A 343 10.17 -0.30 2.42
N CYS A 344 11.08 0.65 2.65
CA CYS A 344 12.30 0.42 3.44
C CYS A 344 11.96 0.05 4.90
N ALA A 345 10.99 0.72 5.50
CA ALA A 345 10.55 0.42 6.86
C ALA A 345 9.95 -0.99 6.97
N VAL A 346 9.16 -1.43 5.98
CA VAL A 346 8.64 -2.81 5.92
C VAL A 346 9.78 -3.82 5.85
N LEU A 347 10.74 -3.61 4.94
CA LEU A 347 11.87 -4.53 4.79
C LEU A 347 12.69 -4.64 6.08
N ALA A 348 13.09 -3.51 6.65
CA ALA A 348 13.88 -3.47 7.88
C ALA A 348 13.09 -4.04 9.07
N GLY A 349 11.81 -3.68 9.20
CA GLY A 349 10.94 -4.14 10.27
C GLY A 349 10.66 -5.64 10.19
N ASN A 350 10.40 -6.19 9.02
CA ASN A 350 10.15 -7.62 8.86
C ASN A 350 11.40 -8.46 9.17
N LEU A 351 12.59 -7.97 8.78
CA LEU A 351 13.86 -8.63 9.15
C LEU A 351 14.07 -8.64 10.67
N LEU A 352 13.73 -7.54 11.35
CA LEU A 352 13.86 -7.44 12.80
C LEU A 352 12.81 -8.31 13.55
N LEU A 353 11.57 -8.31 13.04
CA LEU A 353 10.43 -8.88 13.74
C LEU A 353 10.20 -10.37 13.43
N GLY A 354 10.70 -10.87 12.29
CA GLY A 354 10.43 -12.24 11.84
C GLY A 354 10.73 -13.28 12.93
N HIS A 355 11.94 -13.29 13.47
CA HIS A 355 12.32 -14.21 14.54
C HIS A 355 11.61 -13.96 15.87
N LEU A 356 11.22 -12.71 16.15
CA LEU A 356 10.50 -12.40 17.39
C LEU A 356 9.06 -12.90 17.34
N LEU A 357 8.43 -12.90 16.17
CA LEU A 357 7.07 -13.39 15.98
C LEU A 357 6.96 -14.92 16.22
N ASP A 358 8.04 -15.66 16.02
CA ASP A 358 8.06 -17.10 16.36
C ASP A 358 7.76 -17.33 17.85
N GLN A 359 8.14 -16.39 18.73
CA GLN A 359 7.84 -16.46 20.17
C GLN A 359 6.36 -16.24 20.49
N ALA A 360 5.62 -15.64 19.56
CA ALA A 360 4.19 -15.38 19.73
C ALA A 360 3.29 -16.55 19.28
N LEU A 361 3.84 -17.64 18.76
CA LEU A 361 3.08 -18.81 18.31
C LEU A 361 2.41 -19.57 19.46
N THR A 362 2.97 -19.50 20.66
CA THR A 362 2.43 -20.20 21.85
C THR A 362 2.12 -19.20 22.96
N PRO A 363 1.00 -19.38 23.70
CA PRO A 363 0.69 -18.52 24.85
C PRO A 363 1.81 -18.56 25.90
N SER A 364 2.46 -17.43 26.10
CA SER A 364 3.55 -17.29 27.07
C SER A 364 3.77 -15.83 27.43
N PRO A 365 4.39 -15.50 28.58
CA PRO A 365 4.77 -14.12 28.87
C PRO A 365 5.69 -13.51 27.80
N GLN A 366 6.48 -14.33 27.11
CA GLN A 366 7.38 -13.88 26.03
C GLN A 366 6.63 -13.54 24.74
N ALA A 367 5.45 -14.13 24.51
CA ALA A 367 4.59 -13.84 23.35
C ALA A 367 4.09 -12.38 23.31
N VAL A 368 4.16 -11.67 24.42
CA VAL A 368 3.74 -10.25 24.53
C VAL A 368 4.77 -9.32 23.87
N TYR A 369 6.06 -9.64 23.92
CA TYR A 369 7.13 -8.73 23.50
C TYR A 369 7.07 -8.33 22.01
N PRO A 370 6.85 -9.22 21.04
CA PRO A 370 6.73 -8.85 19.64
C PRO A 370 5.63 -7.81 19.39
N TRP A 371 4.49 -7.98 20.05
CA TRP A 371 3.34 -7.08 19.93
C TRP A 371 3.59 -5.71 20.55
N LEU A 372 4.24 -5.65 21.70
CA LEU A 372 4.64 -4.38 22.34
C LEU A 372 5.69 -3.65 21.51
N LEU A 373 6.65 -4.37 20.93
CA LEU A 373 7.63 -3.77 20.02
C LEU A 373 6.95 -3.22 18.78
N LEU A 374 6.00 -3.95 18.20
CA LEU A 374 5.18 -3.47 17.08
C LEU A 374 4.36 -2.22 17.46
N ALA A 375 3.82 -2.14 18.67
CA ALA A 375 3.07 -1.00 19.16
C ALA A 375 3.94 0.26 19.35
N LEU A 376 5.22 0.07 19.66
CA LEU A 376 6.15 1.17 19.90
C LEU A 376 6.42 2.01 18.65
N PHE A 377 6.54 1.39 17.47
CA PHE A 377 6.80 2.11 16.22
C PHE A 377 5.74 3.17 15.92
N PRO A 378 4.44 2.85 15.82
CA PRO A 378 3.41 3.86 15.59
C PRO A 378 3.26 4.83 16.77
N LEU A 379 3.52 4.42 18.01
CA LEU A 379 3.51 5.32 19.14
C LEU A 379 4.59 6.41 19.01
N CYS A 380 5.82 6.01 18.68
CA CYS A 380 6.92 6.96 18.41
C CYS A 380 6.56 7.90 17.24
N SER A 381 5.92 7.36 16.21
CA SER A 381 5.47 8.16 15.05
C SER A 381 4.38 9.17 15.44
N ALA A 382 3.44 8.81 16.32
CA ALA A 382 2.43 9.73 16.82
C ALA A 382 3.07 10.94 17.54
N VAL A 383 4.07 10.69 18.37
CA VAL A 383 4.81 11.73 19.11
C VAL A 383 5.63 12.59 18.14
N ALA A 384 6.41 11.96 17.25
CA ALA A 384 7.26 12.65 16.29
C ALA A 384 6.45 13.55 15.35
N LEU A 385 5.36 13.03 14.76
CA LEU A 385 4.53 13.81 13.84
C LEU A 385 3.81 14.96 14.52
N ARG A 386 3.41 14.81 15.80
CA ARG A 386 2.87 15.92 16.58
C ARG A 386 3.88 17.07 16.70
N ALA A 387 5.18 16.78 16.85
CA ALA A 387 6.23 17.79 16.92
C ALA A 387 6.53 18.39 15.54
N ILE A 388 6.69 17.55 14.51
CA ILE A 388 7.06 17.96 13.14
C ILE A 388 5.97 18.82 12.49
N CYS A 389 4.69 18.45 12.67
CA CYS A 389 3.58 19.11 11.99
C CYS A 389 3.01 20.32 12.74
N ARG A 390 3.38 20.56 14.01
CA ARG A 390 2.92 21.75 14.76
C ARG A 390 3.16 23.06 14.03
N PRO A 391 4.35 23.34 13.44
CA PRO A 391 4.60 24.58 12.71
C PRO A 391 3.75 24.74 11.45
N LEU A 392 3.29 23.62 10.85
CA LEU A 392 2.45 23.61 9.64
C LEU A 392 0.98 23.98 9.94
N ALA A 393 0.57 23.92 11.21
CA ALA A 393 -0.78 24.29 11.64
C ALA A 393 -0.92 25.82 11.92
N ALA A 394 0.19 26.53 11.97
CA ALA A 394 0.25 27.96 12.25
C ALA A 394 0.34 28.83 10.97
N THR A 395 0.54 28.20 9.83
CA THR A 395 0.48 28.81 8.48
C THR A 395 -0.82 28.45 7.81
#